data_2742badf906e7a9e7ca6f1a2e9fc4747
#
_entry.id   2742badf906e7a9e7ca6f1a2e9fc4747
#
_cell.length_a   1.000
_cell.length_b   1.000
_cell.length_c   1.000
_cell.angle_alpha   90.00
_cell.angle_beta   90.00
_cell.angle_gamma   90.00
#
_symmetry.space_group_name_H-M   'P 1'
#
loop_
_entity.id
_entity.type
_entity.pdbx_description
1 polymer ?
#
loop_
_entity_poly.entity_id
_entity_poly.type
_entity_poly.pdbx_seq_one_letter_code
_entity_poly.pdbx_strand_id
1 'polypeptide(L)'
;MNRRELLFLLSALAGLSPRALAQVLEDPKRLYDLPPYGEATLLYFSDLHGQAFPHYFMEPPNLIAPKPLMGRPGYLTGEAILRYYGVERKTPLAYLLSYLDFVELARALGPIGGLGPMAALIRQQRAQAEAGGGKALLLDGGDTWTNSGLSLLTQGKAIVDWQNLVGVDHMVSHWEWTLGRERVEELLKGFKGEFLSYNIVDEVFGDPLFPAYRIHQVGPYALAVVGASYPYVKVSHPESFTEGLSFALDEKKLQEAVRSARAEGADAVVLLSHNGLQLDAALAERVEGIDLILSGHTHDLTPLPWRVGKTWIVAGASAGKALIRVDLRLRKGGIANLRVRVLPVLAQHLPKAEDVEAFLEAQVAPHRAHLFEPLAVTETLLYKRDTLYSTFDQLVGEAVRALYPEVEVVFSPAVRWGTTVLPGQAITRDHLYAYLGFTYPELYLFYLRGEQIKNVLEDIASNVFTPDPFYQQGGDVSRTVGLRYALDPDAPTGSRIRDLEVNGRPLDPGRRYLVASYGGRLQRAGEAKPGHEPKPIYELLAAYLKSVGRVRVLPEPNVKVLGRNYRLPEVMG
;
A
#
# COMPACT_ATOMS: atom_id res chain seq x y z
N MET A 1 -10.39 -22.88 -15.79
CA MET A 1 -9.11 -23.51 -15.36
C MET A 1 -9.23 -25.01 -15.54
N ASN A 2 -8.41 -25.62 -16.37
CA ASN A 2 -8.44 -27.06 -16.60
C ASN A 2 -7.55 -27.81 -15.58
N ARG A 3 -7.69 -29.15 -15.52
CA ARG A 3 -6.97 -30.00 -14.55
C ARG A 3 -5.43 -29.91 -14.67
N ARG A 4 -4.90 -29.52 -15.83
CA ARG A 4 -3.49 -29.27 -16.07
C ARG A 4 -3.04 -27.91 -15.54
N GLU A 5 -3.84 -26.89 -15.69
CA GLU A 5 -3.61 -25.55 -15.11
C GLU A 5 -3.65 -25.61 -13.58
N LEU A 6 -4.57 -26.40 -13.00
CA LEU A 6 -4.63 -26.65 -11.56
C LEU A 6 -3.41 -27.41 -11.06
N LEU A 7 -2.93 -28.42 -11.78
CA LEU A 7 -1.73 -29.17 -11.44
C LEU A 7 -0.44 -28.33 -11.63
N PHE A 8 -0.43 -27.42 -12.60
CA PHE A 8 0.69 -26.47 -12.78
C PHE A 8 0.68 -25.40 -11.67
N LEU A 9 -0.50 -24.94 -11.27
CA LEU A 9 -0.72 -24.07 -10.11
C LEU A 9 -0.30 -24.74 -8.80
N LEU A 10 -0.69 -25.98 -8.60
CA LEU A 10 -0.30 -26.79 -7.43
C LEU A 10 1.20 -27.11 -7.44
N SER A 11 1.84 -27.28 -8.62
CA SER A 11 3.29 -27.48 -8.69
C SER A 11 4.10 -26.18 -8.55
N ALA A 12 3.53 -25.04 -8.85
CA ALA A 12 4.17 -23.72 -8.63
C ALA A 12 4.07 -23.28 -7.14
N LEU A 13 2.97 -23.61 -6.47
CA LEU A 13 2.82 -23.51 -4.99
C LEU A 13 3.49 -24.68 -4.28
N ALA A 14 3.54 -25.83 -4.93
CA ALA A 14 3.99 -27.12 -4.42
C ALA A 14 5.34 -27.54 -4.98
N GLY A 15 6.30 -26.69 -4.87
CA GLY A 15 7.56 -27.27 -4.38
C GLY A 15 7.35 -27.94 -3.00
N LEU A 16 6.16 -27.78 -2.38
CA LEU A 16 5.82 -28.35 -1.09
C LEU A 16 4.62 -29.31 -1.26
N SER A 17 4.85 -30.61 -1.03
CA SER A 17 3.78 -31.59 -0.84
C SER A 17 2.93 -31.20 0.39
N PRO A 18 1.70 -31.72 0.56
CA PRO A 18 0.91 -31.52 1.78
C PRO A 18 1.68 -31.85 3.08
N ARG A 19 2.62 -32.79 2.99
CA ARG A 19 3.53 -33.16 4.08
C ARG A 19 4.59 -32.07 4.34
N ALA A 20 5.08 -31.42 3.29
CA ALA A 20 6.00 -30.31 3.42
C ALA A 20 5.30 -29.04 3.95
N LEU A 21 4.03 -28.82 3.63
CA LEU A 21 3.22 -27.73 4.20
C LEU A 21 3.00 -27.94 5.71
N ALA A 22 2.69 -29.17 6.13
CA ALA A 22 2.60 -29.50 7.56
C ALA A 22 3.95 -29.27 8.27
N GLN A 23 5.06 -29.63 7.65
CA GLN A 23 6.42 -29.40 8.16
C GLN A 23 6.80 -27.91 8.22
N VAL A 24 6.27 -27.08 7.30
CA VAL A 24 6.44 -25.61 7.32
C VAL A 24 5.68 -24.97 8.49
N LEU A 25 4.51 -25.52 8.85
CA LEU A 25 3.77 -25.08 10.05
C LEU A 25 4.50 -25.50 11.35
N GLU A 26 5.27 -26.58 11.31
CA GLU A 26 6.14 -27.02 12.42
C GLU A 26 7.47 -26.25 12.47
N ASP A 27 8.00 -25.81 11.33
CA ASP A 27 9.23 -25.04 11.22
C ASP A 27 9.12 -23.93 10.13
N PRO A 28 8.65 -22.73 10.51
CA PRO A 28 8.50 -21.61 9.57
C PRO A 28 9.81 -21.20 8.87
N LYS A 29 10.98 -21.54 9.43
CA LYS A 29 12.28 -21.21 8.80
C LYS A 29 12.45 -21.86 7.43
N ARG A 30 11.82 -23.01 7.19
CA ARG A 30 11.85 -23.70 5.89
C ARG A 30 11.17 -22.92 4.75
N LEU A 31 10.32 -21.93 5.09
CA LEU A 31 9.75 -21.03 4.07
C LEU A 31 10.82 -20.25 3.30
N TYR A 32 11.96 -20.01 3.94
CA TYR A 32 13.01 -19.13 3.45
C TYR A 32 14.17 -19.84 2.78
N ASP A 33 14.19 -21.18 2.77
CA ASP A 33 15.24 -21.97 2.12
C ASP A 33 14.86 -22.25 0.67
N LEU A 34 15.31 -21.40 -0.22
CA LEU A 34 15.00 -21.49 -1.65
C LEU A 34 16.27 -21.75 -2.46
N PRO A 35 16.29 -22.83 -3.27
CA PRO A 35 17.42 -23.07 -4.17
C PRO A 35 17.51 -22.01 -5.26
N PRO A 36 18.71 -21.71 -5.77
CA PRO A 36 18.90 -20.84 -6.93
C PRO A 36 18.08 -21.34 -8.13
N TYR A 37 17.59 -20.39 -8.93
CA TYR A 37 16.89 -20.70 -10.17
C TYR A 37 17.08 -19.61 -11.21
N GLY A 38 17.45 -20.02 -12.44
CA GLY A 38 17.65 -19.08 -13.55
C GLY A 38 18.89 -18.21 -13.38
N GLU A 39 18.97 -17.16 -14.17
CA GLU A 39 20.13 -16.29 -14.28
C GLU A 39 19.97 -15.00 -13.45
N ALA A 40 18.73 -14.55 -13.22
CA ALA A 40 18.42 -13.38 -12.42
C ALA A 40 17.40 -13.67 -11.32
N THR A 41 17.56 -13.04 -10.19
CA THR A 41 16.57 -12.99 -9.11
C THR A 41 16.23 -11.52 -8.83
N LEU A 42 14.95 -11.18 -8.90
CA LEU A 42 14.45 -9.89 -8.45
C LEU A 42 13.86 -10.08 -7.06
N LEU A 43 14.45 -9.40 -6.09
CA LEU A 43 13.89 -9.23 -4.75
C LEU A 43 13.08 -7.93 -4.77
N TYR A 44 11.81 -8.01 -4.46
CA TYR A 44 10.89 -6.90 -4.65
C TYR A 44 10.03 -6.67 -3.41
N PHE A 45 9.92 -5.42 -3.01
CA PHE A 45 8.95 -4.92 -2.06
C PHE A 45 8.39 -3.57 -2.54
N SER A 46 7.25 -3.18 -2.02
CA SER A 46 6.59 -1.91 -2.33
C SER A 46 5.74 -1.45 -1.16
N ASP A 47 5.36 -0.18 -1.17
CA ASP A 47 4.36 0.37 -0.23
C ASP A 47 4.72 0.07 1.25
N LEU A 48 6.00 0.23 1.59
CA LEU A 48 6.52 -0.01 2.94
C LEU A 48 5.95 1.00 3.94
N HIS A 49 5.65 2.22 3.48
CA HIS A 49 5.13 3.34 4.27
C HIS A 49 5.92 3.60 5.56
N GLY A 50 7.25 3.46 5.47
CA GLY A 50 8.16 3.71 6.57
C GLY A 50 7.98 2.79 7.78
N GLN A 51 7.27 1.67 7.67
CA GLN A 51 6.97 0.76 8.78
C GLN A 51 8.25 0.14 9.34
N ALA A 52 8.86 0.85 10.30
CA ALA A 52 10.17 0.49 10.84
C ALA A 52 10.11 -0.72 11.78
N PHE A 53 8.99 -0.91 12.48
CA PHE A 53 8.85 -1.94 13.50
C PHE A 53 7.88 -3.03 13.08
N PRO A 54 8.06 -4.27 13.60
CA PRO A 54 7.07 -5.33 13.41
C PRO A 54 5.69 -4.91 13.94
N HIS A 55 4.65 -5.17 13.16
CA HIS A 55 3.29 -4.76 13.45
C HIS A 55 2.29 -5.82 12.97
N TYR A 56 1.00 -5.57 13.20
CA TYR A 56 -0.08 -6.38 12.64
C TYR A 56 -0.74 -5.61 11.50
N PHE A 57 -1.16 -6.31 10.46
CA PHE A 57 -1.84 -5.69 9.33
C PHE A 57 -2.89 -6.64 8.75
N MET A 58 -4.16 -6.36 9.02
CA MET A 58 -5.27 -7.14 8.51
C MET A 58 -5.65 -6.70 7.10
N GLU A 59 -5.77 -7.68 6.20
CA GLU A 59 -6.27 -7.42 4.84
C GLU A 59 -7.74 -6.99 4.84
N PRO A 60 -8.18 -6.24 3.81
CA PRO A 60 -9.53 -5.72 3.76
C PRO A 60 -10.57 -6.84 3.72
N PRO A 61 -11.62 -6.75 4.54
CA PRO A 61 -12.74 -7.69 4.46
C PRO A 61 -13.58 -7.50 3.19
N ASN A 62 -13.63 -6.29 2.65
CA ASN A 62 -14.36 -5.98 1.44
C ASN A 62 -13.53 -5.13 0.48
N LEU A 63 -13.55 -5.52 -0.80
CA LEU A 63 -13.08 -4.72 -1.93
C LEU A 63 -14.19 -4.67 -2.97
N ILE A 64 -14.80 -3.50 -3.14
CA ILE A 64 -15.90 -3.31 -4.07
C ILE A 64 -15.33 -2.92 -5.43
N ALA A 65 -15.45 -3.82 -6.40
CA ALA A 65 -15.03 -3.58 -7.77
C ALA A 65 -16.10 -2.87 -8.60
N PRO A 66 -15.72 -2.04 -9.58
CA PRO A 66 -16.58 -1.75 -10.72
C PRO A 66 -16.96 -3.05 -11.42
N LYS A 67 -18.19 -3.12 -11.97
CA LYS A 67 -18.76 -4.36 -12.53
C LYS A 67 -17.85 -5.10 -13.53
N PRO A 68 -17.16 -4.43 -14.49
CA PRO A 68 -16.25 -5.11 -15.43
C PRO A 68 -14.99 -5.69 -14.80
N LEU A 69 -14.62 -5.26 -13.58
CA LEU A 69 -13.39 -5.66 -12.88
C LEU A 69 -13.67 -6.69 -11.76
N MET A 70 -14.93 -7.07 -11.54
CA MET A 70 -15.29 -8.05 -10.52
C MET A 70 -14.60 -9.39 -10.73
N GLY A 71 -14.09 -9.97 -9.64
CA GLY A 71 -13.40 -11.28 -9.65
C GLY A 71 -11.98 -11.25 -10.21
N ARG A 72 -11.45 -10.09 -10.58
CA ARG A 72 -10.04 -9.93 -10.99
C ARG A 72 -9.13 -9.83 -9.76
N PRO A 73 -7.83 -10.16 -9.89
CA PRO A 73 -6.81 -9.79 -8.90
C PRO A 73 -6.92 -8.30 -8.55
N GLY A 74 -6.74 -7.96 -7.27
CA GLY A 74 -6.94 -6.61 -6.74
C GLY A 74 -8.35 -6.33 -6.21
N TYR A 75 -9.33 -7.20 -6.49
CA TYR A 75 -10.71 -7.07 -5.97
C TYR A 75 -11.23 -8.34 -5.30
N LEU A 76 -10.32 -9.25 -4.96
CA LEU A 76 -10.66 -10.49 -4.25
C LEU A 76 -10.35 -10.36 -2.76
N THR A 77 -11.24 -10.88 -1.91
CA THR A 77 -11.07 -10.87 -0.45
C THR A 77 -11.54 -12.19 0.16
N GLY A 78 -11.15 -12.45 1.40
CA GLY A 78 -11.64 -13.58 2.20
C GLY A 78 -11.45 -14.92 1.49
N GLU A 79 -12.53 -15.74 1.47
CA GLU A 79 -12.52 -17.04 0.80
C GLU A 79 -12.28 -16.96 -0.73
N ALA A 80 -12.67 -15.85 -1.36
CA ALA A 80 -12.52 -15.70 -2.81
C ALA A 80 -11.05 -15.60 -3.22
N ILE A 81 -10.24 -14.83 -2.50
CA ILE A 81 -8.80 -14.70 -2.80
C ILE A 81 -8.05 -15.99 -2.46
N LEU A 82 -8.37 -16.64 -1.34
CA LEU A 82 -7.75 -17.91 -0.98
C LEU A 82 -8.04 -18.99 -2.03
N ARG A 83 -9.29 -19.09 -2.46
CA ARG A 83 -9.69 -20.04 -3.52
C ARG A 83 -9.05 -19.73 -4.88
N TYR A 84 -8.97 -18.45 -5.23
CA TYR A 84 -8.37 -18.01 -6.50
C TYR A 84 -6.90 -18.43 -6.60
N TYR A 85 -6.14 -18.28 -5.52
CA TYR A 85 -4.72 -18.64 -5.46
C TYR A 85 -4.46 -20.06 -4.95
N GLY A 86 -5.48 -20.83 -4.60
CA GLY A 86 -5.34 -22.19 -4.06
C GLY A 86 -4.65 -22.22 -2.70
N VAL A 87 -4.84 -21.19 -1.87
CA VAL A 87 -4.23 -21.06 -0.54
C VAL A 87 -5.17 -21.65 0.52
N GLU A 88 -4.62 -22.53 1.35
CA GLU A 88 -5.35 -23.10 2.48
C GLU A 88 -5.48 -22.09 3.63
N ARG A 89 -6.63 -22.11 4.34
CA ARG A 89 -6.84 -21.32 5.56
C ARG A 89 -5.83 -21.69 6.63
N LYS A 90 -5.60 -20.77 7.56
CA LYS A 90 -4.69 -20.96 8.72
C LYS A 90 -3.25 -21.26 8.35
N THR A 91 -2.80 -20.73 7.20
CA THR A 91 -1.40 -20.80 6.77
C THR A 91 -0.75 -19.41 6.84
N PRO A 92 0.60 -19.32 6.89
CA PRO A 92 1.29 -18.05 6.83
C PRO A 92 0.90 -17.19 5.60
N LEU A 93 0.65 -17.81 4.46
CA LEU A 93 0.22 -17.09 3.26
C LEU A 93 -1.23 -16.60 3.37
N ALA A 94 -2.13 -17.38 3.99
CA ALA A 94 -3.50 -16.94 4.27
C ALA A 94 -3.53 -15.73 5.23
N TYR A 95 -2.61 -15.69 6.20
CA TYR A 95 -2.43 -14.56 7.12
C TYR A 95 -2.09 -13.24 6.38
N LEU A 96 -1.34 -13.32 5.28
CA LEU A 96 -0.98 -12.15 4.47
C LEU A 96 -2.03 -11.76 3.43
N LEU A 97 -2.93 -12.68 3.05
CA LEU A 97 -3.87 -12.50 1.93
C LEU A 97 -5.29 -12.20 2.36
N SER A 98 -5.66 -12.53 3.60
CA SER A 98 -7.06 -12.55 4.01
C SER A 98 -7.27 -12.08 5.44
N TYR A 99 -8.41 -11.47 5.70
CA TYR A 99 -8.87 -11.14 7.05
C TYR A 99 -9.39 -12.36 7.84
N LEU A 100 -9.60 -13.49 7.16
CA LEU A 100 -10.12 -14.70 7.79
C LEU A 100 -9.12 -15.27 8.81
N ASP A 101 -9.64 -15.68 9.97
CA ASP A 101 -8.84 -16.20 11.09
C ASP A 101 -7.75 -15.23 11.58
N PHE A 102 -7.84 -13.92 11.22
CA PHE A 102 -6.73 -12.98 11.41
C PHE A 102 -6.23 -12.89 12.85
N VAL A 103 -7.13 -12.75 13.85
CA VAL A 103 -6.74 -12.62 15.26
C VAL A 103 -6.08 -13.90 15.78
N GLU A 104 -6.57 -15.08 15.38
CA GLU A 104 -5.98 -16.37 15.72
C GLU A 104 -4.57 -16.49 15.13
N LEU A 105 -4.42 -16.19 13.83
CA LEU A 105 -3.14 -16.24 13.12
C LEU A 105 -2.14 -15.21 13.64
N ALA A 106 -2.59 -13.99 13.92
CA ALA A 106 -1.76 -12.94 14.51
C ALA A 106 -1.17 -13.35 15.87
N ARG A 107 -1.96 -14.03 16.70
CA ARG A 107 -1.49 -14.57 18.00
C ARG A 107 -0.54 -15.75 17.83
N ALA A 108 -0.75 -16.59 16.82
CA ALA A 108 0.05 -17.79 16.58
C ALA A 108 1.38 -17.48 15.86
N LEU A 109 1.36 -16.62 14.84
CA LEU A 109 2.51 -16.31 13.99
C LEU A 109 3.27 -15.05 14.43
N GLY A 110 2.64 -14.22 15.28
CA GLY A 110 3.19 -12.96 15.74
C GLY A 110 3.07 -11.82 14.72
N PRO A 111 3.70 -10.67 15.01
CA PRO A 111 3.72 -9.50 14.14
C PRO A 111 4.55 -9.75 12.88
N ILE A 112 4.22 -9.01 11.83
CA ILE A 112 4.85 -9.06 10.52
C ILE A 112 5.63 -7.77 10.23
N GLY A 113 6.50 -7.81 9.22
CA GLY A 113 7.25 -6.65 8.76
C GLY A 113 8.37 -6.22 9.70
N GLY A 114 8.67 -4.93 9.64
CA GLY A 114 9.81 -4.33 10.32
C GLY A 114 11.10 -4.39 9.52
N LEU A 115 11.89 -3.32 9.60
CA LEU A 115 13.11 -3.12 8.78
C LEU A 115 14.22 -4.12 9.13
N GLY A 116 14.35 -4.50 10.40
CA GLY A 116 15.34 -5.50 10.83
C GLY A 116 15.06 -6.89 10.25
N PRO A 117 13.87 -7.48 10.48
CA PRO A 117 13.48 -8.76 9.90
C PRO A 117 13.51 -8.77 8.37
N MET A 118 13.06 -7.68 7.72
CA MET A 118 13.11 -7.54 6.27
C MET A 118 14.57 -7.56 5.77
N ALA A 119 15.49 -6.85 6.43
CA ALA A 119 16.90 -6.83 6.06
C ALA A 119 17.55 -8.21 6.16
N ALA A 120 17.26 -8.97 7.22
CA ALA A 120 17.75 -10.33 7.38
C ALA A 120 17.27 -11.23 6.24
N LEU A 121 15.98 -11.12 5.89
CA LEU A 121 15.39 -11.89 4.80
C LEU A 121 15.99 -11.51 3.43
N ILE A 122 16.13 -10.23 3.15
CA ILE A 122 16.76 -9.73 1.90
C ILE A 122 18.16 -10.32 1.74
N ARG A 123 18.99 -10.24 2.79
CA ARG A 123 20.36 -10.76 2.78
C ARG A 123 20.41 -12.26 2.56
N GLN A 124 19.56 -13.02 3.25
CA GLN A 124 19.44 -14.46 3.07
C GLN A 124 19.06 -14.81 1.62
N GLN A 125 18.04 -14.16 1.08
CA GLN A 125 17.56 -14.47 -0.27
C GLN A 125 18.56 -14.04 -1.35
N ARG A 126 19.26 -12.92 -1.16
CA ARG A 126 20.34 -12.49 -2.07
C ARG A 126 21.48 -13.52 -2.09
N ALA A 127 21.96 -13.94 -0.93
CA ALA A 127 23.01 -14.93 -0.82
C ALA A 127 22.63 -16.28 -1.47
N GLN A 128 21.38 -16.75 -1.26
CA GLN A 128 20.88 -17.98 -1.88
C GLN A 128 20.77 -17.87 -3.40
N ALA A 129 20.33 -16.72 -3.93
CA ALA A 129 20.22 -16.49 -5.37
C ALA A 129 21.61 -16.48 -6.03
N GLU A 130 22.57 -15.80 -5.42
CA GLU A 130 23.93 -15.62 -5.96
C GLU A 130 24.81 -16.86 -5.79
N ALA A 131 24.52 -17.74 -4.83
CA ALA A 131 25.22 -19.02 -4.67
C ALA A 131 25.16 -19.93 -5.92
N GLY A 132 24.17 -19.74 -6.79
CA GLY A 132 24.05 -20.42 -8.09
C GLY A 132 24.75 -19.71 -9.26
N GLY A 133 25.48 -18.62 -9.02
CA GLY A 133 26.09 -17.78 -10.07
C GLY A 133 25.13 -16.82 -10.76
N GLY A 134 23.89 -16.69 -10.26
CA GLY A 134 22.90 -15.73 -10.73
C GLY A 134 23.18 -14.32 -10.19
N LYS A 135 22.48 -13.32 -10.74
CA LYS A 135 22.50 -11.94 -10.25
C LYS A 135 21.21 -11.63 -9.49
N ALA A 136 21.33 -11.10 -8.27
CA ALA A 136 20.21 -10.61 -7.52
C ALA A 136 20.13 -9.08 -7.62
N LEU A 137 18.92 -8.54 -7.85
CA LEU A 137 18.60 -7.12 -7.78
C LEU A 137 17.51 -6.91 -6.73
N LEU A 138 17.68 -5.89 -5.87
CA LEU A 138 16.67 -5.47 -4.91
C LEU A 138 15.95 -4.22 -5.43
N LEU A 139 14.65 -4.36 -5.65
CA LEU A 139 13.81 -3.34 -6.28
C LEU A 139 12.75 -2.85 -5.30
N ASP A 140 12.62 -1.53 -5.18
CA ASP A 140 11.65 -0.84 -4.35
C ASP A 140 10.58 -0.20 -5.24
N GLY A 141 9.34 -0.65 -5.07
CA GLY A 141 8.19 -0.18 -5.84
C GLY A 141 7.64 1.18 -5.43
N GLY A 142 8.31 1.91 -4.53
CA GLY A 142 7.87 3.22 -4.04
C GLY A 142 6.94 3.18 -2.83
N ASP A 143 6.51 4.34 -2.37
CA ASP A 143 5.75 4.52 -1.13
C ASP A 143 6.51 4.00 0.11
N THR A 144 7.80 4.27 0.15
CA THR A 144 8.69 3.68 1.15
C THR A 144 9.09 4.66 2.25
N TRP A 145 9.27 5.96 1.95
CA TRP A 145 9.94 6.91 2.85
C TRP A 145 9.03 7.55 3.90
N THR A 146 7.72 7.46 3.80
CA THR A 146 6.76 8.24 4.59
C THR A 146 5.69 7.38 5.25
N ASN A 147 4.90 7.98 6.14
CA ASN A 147 3.70 7.46 6.79
C ASN A 147 3.92 6.52 7.98
N SER A 148 5.02 6.70 8.73
CA SER A 148 5.22 6.07 10.03
C SER A 148 5.88 7.02 11.03
N GLY A 149 5.95 6.62 12.30
CA GLY A 149 6.53 7.45 13.35
C GLY A 149 8.00 7.77 13.09
N LEU A 150 8.84 6.77 12.86
CA LEU A 150 10.26 6.99 12.60
C LEU A 150 10.50 7.78 11.31
N SER A 151 9.78 7.47 10.23
CA SER A 151 9.92 8.19 8.97
C SER A 151 9.52 9.66 9.09
N LEU A 152 8.44 9.98 9.82
CA LEU A 152 7.98 11.33 10.04
C LEU A 152 9.00 12.14 10.88
N LEU A 153 9.47 11.57 11.99
CA LEU A 153 10.42 12.23 12.90
C LEU A 153 11.81 12.44 12.29
N THR A 154 12.20 11.61 11.32
CA THR A 154 13.48 11.74 10.59
C THR A 154 13.32 12.32 9.19
N GLN A 155 12.10 12.73 8.82
CA GLN A 155 11.78 13.23 7.49
C GLN A 155 12.32 12.33 6.37
N GLY A 156 12.03 11.02 6.47
CA GLY A 156 12.43 10.00 5.52
C GLY A 156 13.88 9.49 5.64
N LYS A 157 14.77 10.23 6.32
CA LYS A 157 16.22 9.91 6.31
C LYS A 157 16.55 8.52 6.84
N ALA A 158 15.96 8.11 7.95
CA ALA A 158 16.21 6.78 8.53
C ALA A 158 15.84 5.65 7.56
N ILE A 159 14.82 5.85 6.74
CA ILE A 159 14.37 4.85 5.77
C ILE A 159 15.34 4.78 4.57
N VAL A 160 15.79 5.93 4.07
CA VAL A 160 16.82 5.98 3.00
C VAL A 160 18.14 5.36 3.47
N ASP A 161 18.57 5.64 4.70
CA ASP A 161 19.77 5.02 5.28
C ASP A 161 19.60 3.49 5.39
N TRP A 162 18.41 2.99 5.77
CA TRP A 162 18.11 1.57 5.75
C TRP A 162 18.15 0.98 4.34
N GLN A 163 17.57 1.64 3.33
CA GLN A 163 17.67 1.21 1.92
C GLN A 163 19.14 1.05 1.49
N ASN A 164 20.01 1.97 1.92
CA ASN A 164 21.44 1.89 1.67
C ASN A 164 22.11 0.69 2.37
N LEU A 165 21.66 0.34 3.58
CA LEU A 165 22.17 -0.81 4.35
C LEU A 165 21.80 -2.15 3.73
N VAL A 166 20.59 -2.25 3.15
CA VAL A 166 20.13 -3.48 2.49
C VAL A 166 20.51 -3.53 1.01
N GLY A 167 21.00 -2.43 0.46
CA GLY A 167 21.48 -2.31 -0.91
C GLY A 167 20.34 -2.37 -1.93
N VAL A 168 19.38 -1.44 -1.85
CA VAL A 168 18.36 -1.24 -2.89
C VAL A 168 19.07 -0.80 -4.17
N ASP A 169 18.85 -1.50 -5.27
CA ASP A 169 19.44 -1.18 -6.58
C ASP A 169 18.64 -0.08 -7.28
N HIS A 170 17.32 -0.22 -7.34
CA HIS A 170 16.43 0.76 -7.99
C HIS A 170 15.16 0.99 -7.19
N MET A 171 14.64 2.22 -7.29
CA MET A 171 13.33 2.60 -6.75
C MET A 171 12.56 3.51 -7.70
N VAL A 172 11.25 3.55 -7.50
CA VAL A 172 10.30 4.52 -8.06
C VAL A 172 9.58 5.24 -6.92
N SER A 173 8.63 6.16 -7.18
CA SER A 173 8.04 6.97 -6.11
C SER A 173 6.56 7.27 -6.26
N HIS A 174 5.98 7.73 -5.13
CA HIS A 174 4.69 8.39 -5.03
C HIS A 174 4.62 9.29 -3.77
N TRP A 175 4.39 8.72 -2.56
CA TRP A 175 4.25 9.49 -1.31
C TRP A 175 5.57 10.06 -0.79
N GLU A 176 6.72 9.72 -1.36
CA GLU A 176 8.00 10.38 -1.12
C GLU A 176 7.88 11.89 -1.32
N TRP A 177 7.12 12.32 -2.32
CA TRP A 177 6.93 13.72 -2.67
C TRP A 177 6.15 14.55 -1.63
N THR A 178 5.51 13.91 -0.64
CA THR A 178 4.91 14.65 0.48
C THR A 178 5.92 15.30 1.41
N LEU A 179 7.18 14.91 1.30
CA LEU A 179 8.29 15.58 2.00
C LEU A 179 8.67 16.93 1.38
N GLY A 180 8.11 17.24 0.20
CA GLY A 180 8.48 18.39 -0.62
C GLY A 180 9.69 18.12 -1.51
N ARG A 181 9.72 18.80 -2.66
CA ARG A 181 10.75 18.61 -3.69
C ARG A 181 12.17 18.73 -3.15
N GLU A 182 12.47 19.80 -2.43
CA GLU A 182 13.81 20.04 -1.90
C GLU A 182 14.30 18.90 -1.00
N ARG A 183 13.42 18.41 -0.11
CA ARG A 183 13.75 17.31 0.80
C ARG A 183 13.96 16.01 0.06
N VAL A 184 13.13 15.70 -0.93
CA VAL A 184 13.32 14.51 -1.78
C VAL A 184 14.64 14.57 -2.53
N GLU A 185 14.99 15.71 -3.14
CA GLU A 185 16.26 15.89 -3.85
C GLU A 185 17.46 15.77 -2.90
N GLU A 186 17.35 16.25 -1.64
CA GLU A 186 18.38 16.07 -0.61
C GLU A 186 18.57 14.59 -0.26
N LEU A 187 17.47 13.86 -0.03
CA LEU A 187 17.49 12.43 0.29
C LEU A 187 18.08 11.60 -0.85
N LEU A 188 17.74 11.94 -2.10
CA LEU A 188 18.27 11.27 -3.29
C LEU A 188 19.80 11.44 -3.44
N LYS A 189 20.39 12.56 -2.99
CA LYS A 189 21.85 12.73 -2.96
C LYS A 189 22.54 11.73 -2.00
N GLY A 190 21.81 11.29 -0.97
CA GLY A 190 22.28 10.28 -0.01
C GLY A 190 21.92 8.85 -0.35
N PHE A 191 21.04 8.64 -1.29
CA PHE A 191 20.60 7.30 -1.73
C PHE A 191 21.68 6.67 -2.64
N LYS A 192 22.12 5.46 -2.30
CA LYS A 192 23.19 4.74 -3.03
C LYS A 192 22.69 3.95 -4.21
N GLY A 193 21.39 3.60 -4.24
CA GLY A 193 20.73 3.02 -5.40
C GLY A 193 20.44 4.09 -6.46
N GLU A 194 19.68 3.72 -7.46
CA GLU A 194 19.29 4.62 -8.52
C GLU A 194 17.76 4.80 -8.57
N PHE A 195 17.33 6.04 -8.58
CA PHE A 195 15.94 6.39 -8.79
C PHE A 195 15.64 6.38 -10.28
N LEU A 196 14.66 5.58 -10.69
CA LEU A 196 14.25 5.46 -12.08
C LEU A 196 12.86 6.03 -12.30
N SER A 197 12.68 6.84 -13.35
CA SER A 197 11.35 7.30 -13.74
C SER A 197 11.33 7.79 -15.18
N TYR A 198 10.48 7.18 -16.02
CA TYR A 198 10.25 7.68 -17.37
C TYR A 198 9.31 8.89 -17.41
N ASN A 199 8.54 9.13 -16.34
CA ASN A 199 7.38 10.01 -16.31
C ASN A 199 7.46 11.18 -15.34
N ILE A 200 8.61 11.41 -14.69
CA ILE A 200 8.86 12.64 -13.94
C ILE A 200 9.72 13.55 -14.79
N VAL A 201 9.16 14.71 -15.16
CA VAL A 201 9.82 15.67 -16.04
C VAL A 201 9.72 17.08 -15.46
N ASP A 202 10.62 17.95 -15.89
CA ASP A 202 10.49 19.38 -15.67
C ASP A 202 9.19 19.90 -16.30
N GLU A 203 8.42 20.69 -15.55
CA GLU A 203 7.09 21.14 -15.98
C GLU A 203 7.16 22.17 -17.14
N VAL A 204 8.25 22.92 -17.23
CA VAL A 204 8.43 23.99 -18.22
C VAL A 204 9.06 23.45 -19.51
N PHE A 205 10.14 22.69 -19.38
CA PHE A 205 10.92 22.22 -20.53
C PHE A 205 10.53 20.81 -20.98
N GLY A 206 9.88 20.01 -20.12
CA GLY A 206 9.53 18.63 -20.41
C GLY A 206 10.71 17.65 -20.36
N ASP A 207 11.89 18.12 -19.90
CA ASP A 207 13.10 17.32 -19.82
C ASP A 207 12.97 16.25 -18.72
N PRO A 208 13.43 15.00 -18.95
CA PRO A 208 13.46 13.98 -17.93
C PRO A 208 14.38 14.37 -16.77
N LEU A 209 13.91 14.19 -15.54
CA LEU A 209 14.69 14.47 -14.34
C LEU A 209 15.49 13.25 -13.85
N PHE A 210 15.08 12.06 -14.25
CA PHE A 210 15.67 10.80 -13.84
C PHE A 210 15.89 9.89 -15.04
N PRO A 211 16.83 8.93 -14.97
CA PRO A 211 16.94 7.88 -15.97
C PRO A 211 15.64 7.11 -16.09
N ALA A 212 15.16 6.88 -17.32
CA ALA A 212 13.96 6.10 -17.55
C ALA A 212 14.16 4.61 -17.26
N TYR A 213 15.38 4.12 -17.47
CA TYR A 213 15.74 2.70 -17.28
C TYR A 213 17.23 2.50 -16.99
N ARG A 214 17.56 1.30 -16.52
CA ARG A 214 18.93 0.80 -16.37
C ARG A 214 19.04 -0.62 -16.91
N ILE A 215 20.12 -0.90 -17.63
CA ILE A 215 20.41 -2.25 -18.17
C ILE A 215 21.45 -2.94 -17.30
N HIS A 216 21.17 -4.18 -16.93
CA HIS A 216 22.04 -5.04 -16.14
C HIS A 216 22.52 -6.22 -16.98
N GLN A 217 23.83 -6.47 -16.98
CA GLN A 217 24.39 -7.69 -17.52
C GLN A 217 24.11 -8.85 -16.54
N VAL A 218 23.52 -9.93 -17.03
CA VAL A 218 23.12 -11.13 -16.29
C VAL A 218 23.58 -12.36 -17.04
N GLY A 219 24.76 -12.85 -16.74
CA GLY A 219 25.41 -13.91 -17.55
C GLY A 219 25.54 -13.48 -19.02
N PRO A 220 25.04 -14.29 -19.97
CA PRO A 220 25.07 -13.93 -21.39
C PRO A 220 23.93 -13.02 -21.83
N TYR A 221 23.06 -12.60 -20.91
CA TYR A 221 21.84 -11.83 -21.19
C TYR A 221 21.91 -10.42 -20.61
N ALA A 222 21.09 -9.53 -21.13
CA ALA A 222 20.89 -8.17 -20.63
C ALA A 222 19.44 -8.00 -20.18
N LEU A 223 19.27 -7.52 -18.92
CA LEU A 223 17.98 -7.24 -18.29
C LEU A 223 17.84 -5.75 -18.07
N ALA A 224 16.82 -5.13 -18.67
CA ALA A 224 16.47 -3.74 -18.39
C ALA A 224 15.42 -3.63 -17.29
N VAL A 225 15.61 -2.68 -16.38
CA VAL A 225 14.60 -2.22 -15.42
C VAL A 225 14.18 -0.82 -15.82
N VAL A 226 12.92 -0.64 -16.19
CA VAL A 226 12.29 0.65 -16.52
C VAL A 226 11.51 1.12 -15.30
N GLY A 227 11.64 2.39 -14.90
CA GLY A 227 10.93 2.94 -13.74
C GLY A 227 9.68 3.73 -14.15
N ALA A 228 8.57 3.50 -13.46
CA ALA A 228 7.32 4.25 -13.59
C ALA A 228 6.84 4.73 -12.21
N SER A 229 6.99 6.01 -11.92
CA SER A 229 6.46 6.64 -10.72
C SER A 229 4.96 6.92 -10.86
N TYR A 230 4.28 7.11 -9.72
CA TYR A 230 2.84 7.35 -9.70
C TYR A 230 2.44 8.58 -10.54
N PRO A 231 1.51 8.44 -11.50
CA PRO A 231 1.25 9.52 -12.46
C PRO A 231 0.30 10.63 -11.94
N TYR A 232 -0.44 10.38 -10.85
CA TYR A 232 -1.44 11.32 -10.33
C TYR A 232 -0.97 12.04 -9.05
N VAL A 233 0.33 12.21 -8.85
CA VAL A 233 0.92 12.88 -7.68
C VAL A 233 0.31 14.26 -7.46
N LYS A 234 0.14 15.08 -8.51
CA LYS A 234 -0.45 16.42 -8.40
C LYS A 234 -1.91 16.44 -7.94
N VAL A 235 -2.62 15.31 -8.05
CA VAL A 235 -3.99 15.17 -7.53
C VAL A 235 -3.99 14.77 -6.07
N SER A 236 -3.07 13.90 -5.65
CA SER A 236 -3.00 13.37 -4.29
C SER A 236 -2.28 14.30 -3.30
N HIS A 237 -1.43 15.22 -3.77
CA HIS A 237 -0.59 16.08 -2.93
C HIS A 237 -0.94 17.57 -3.03
N PRO A 238 -0.62 18.39 -2.02
CA PRO A 238 -0.57 19.84 -2.18
C PRO A 238 0.39 20.24 -3.31
N GLU A 239 -0.02 21.19 -4.14
CA GLU A 239 0.72 21.63 -5.32
C GLU A 239 2.15 22.11 -4.99
N SER A 240 2.31 22.80 -3.84
CA SER A 240 3.60 23.29 -3.35
C SER A 240 4.65 22.20 -3.11
N PHE A 241 4.23 20.94 -2.94
CA PHE A 241 5.17 19.84 -2.70
C PHE A 241 5.90 19.39 -3.96
N THR A 242 5.34 19.66 -5.12
CA THR A 242 5.82 19.20 -6.42
C THR A 242 5.93 20.33 -7.44
N GLU A 243 6.16 21.57 -6.96
CA GLU A 243 6.30 22.74 -7.82
C GLU A 243 7.40 22.54 -8.86
N GLY A 244 7.11 22.89 -10.13
CA GLY A 244 8.02 22.73 -11.25
C GLY A 244 8.21 21.29 -11.73
N LEU A 245 7.46 20.30 -11.17
CA LEU A 245 7.47 18.92 -11.60
C LEU A 245 6.17 18.56 -12.31
N SER A 246 6.26 17.76 -13.35
CA SER A 246 5.13 17.10 -14.00
C SER A 246 5.24 15.59 -13.85
N PHE A 247 4.10 14.97 -13.53
CA PHE A 247 3.92 13.52 -13.41
C PHE A 247 2.81 13.15 -14.38
N ALA A 248 3.13 12.47 -15.44
CA ALA A 248 2.15 12.13 -16.46
C ALA A 248 2.19 10.65 -16.80
N LEU A 249 1.02 10.06 -16.94
CA LEU A 249 0.89 8.78 -17.60
C LEU A 249 1.00 9.01 -19.12
N ASP A 250 2.16 8.71 -19.69
CA ASP A 250 2.45 8.86 -21.11
C ASP A 250 2.85 7.50 -21.71
N GLU A 251 1.88 6.83 -22.34
CA GLU A 251 2.07 5.53 -22.97
C GLU A 251 3.13 5.60 -24.10
N LYS A 252 3.27 6.73 -24.79
CA LYS A 252 4.26 6.89 -25.86
C LYS A 252 5.67 6.97 -25.30
N LYS A 253 5.88 7.79 -24.27
CA LYS A 253 7.18 7.87 -23.58
C LYS A 253 7.56 6.53 -22.97
N LEU A 254 6.61 5.80 -22.35
CA LEU A 254 6.88 4.44 -21.85
C LEU A 254 7.28 3.50 -22.98
N GLN A 255 6.55 3.52 -24.09
CA GLN A 255 6.89 2.70 -25.26
C GLN A 255 8.26 3.06 -25.85
N GLU A 256 8.63 4.34 -25.84
CA GLU A 256 9.96 4.81 -26.28
C GLU A 256 11.06 4.29 -25.34
N ALA A 257 10.86 4.39 -24.00
CA ALA A 257 11.81 3.85 -23.02
C ALA A 257 12.05 2.34 -23.20
N VAL A 258 10.97 1.57 -23.40
CA VAL A 258 11.04 0.13 -23.66
C VAL A 258 11.78 -0.16 -24.98
N ARG A 259 11.49 0.55 -26.04
CA ARG A 259 12.16 0.39 -27.35
C ARG A 259 13.64 0.75 -27.27
N SER A 260 13.99 1.84 -26.61
CA SER A 260 15.37 2.27 -26.41
C SER A 260 16.17 1.20 -25.63
N ALA A 261 15.63 0.70 -24.52
CA ALA A 261 16.26 -0.37 -23.76
C ALA A 261 16.49 -1.64 -24.61
N ARG A 262 15.52 -2.00 -25.47
CA ARG A 262 15.66 -3.12 -26.41
C ARG A 262 16.73 -2.85 -27.48
N ALA A 263 16.74 -1.64 -28.03
CA ALA A 263 17.74 -1.23 -29.05
C ALA A 263 19.17 -1.22 -28.49
N GLU A 264 19.32 -0.89 -27.21
CA GLU A 264 20.61 -0.97 -26.49
C GLU A 264 20.99 -2.41 -26.07
N GLY A 265 20.21 -3.41 -26.46
CA GLY A 265 20.55 -4.83 -26.32
C GLY A 265 19.88 -5.56 -25.16
N ALA A 266 18.88 -4.98 -24.51
CA ALA A 266 18.14 -5.68 -23.48
C ALA A 266 17.39 -6.90 -24.04
N ASP A 267 17.71 -8.07 -23.52
CA ASP A 267 17.01 -9.32 -23.83
C ASP A 267 15.64 -9.40 -23.14
N ALA A 268 15.52 -8.86 -21.92
CA ALA A 268 14.27 -8.80 -21.18
C ALA A 268 14.06 -7.40 -20.60
N VAL A 269 12.78 -6.99 -20.47
CA VAL A 269 12.40 -5.70 -19.90
C VAL A 269 11.44 -5.92 -18.75
N VAL A 270 11.81 -5.38 -17.58
CA VAL A 270 10.99 -5.34 -16.37
C VAL A 270 10.56 -3.90 -16.14
N LEU A 271 9.26 -3.68 -15.99
CA LEU A 271 8.71 -2.41 -15.53
C LEU A 271 8.58 -2.43 -14.01
N LEU A 272 9.35 -1.62 -13.31
CA LEU A 272 9.17 -1.31 -11.90
C LEU A 272 8.15 -0.19 -11.79
N SER A 273 6.95 -0.48 -11.31
CA SER A 273 5.79 0.39 -11.47
C SER A 273 5.12 0.73 -10.15
N HIS A 274 4.78 2.00 -9.99
CA HIS A 274 3.88 2.48 -8.94
C HIS A 274 2.51 2.93 -9.46
N ASN A 275 2.06 2.42 -10.61
CA ASN A 275 0.78 2.82 -11.22
C ASN A 275 -0.44 2.18 -10.56
N GLY A 276 -0.27 0.99 -9.99
CA GLY A 276 -1.35 0.16 -9.47
C GLY A 276 -1.76 -0.98 -10.40
N LEU A 277 -2.20 -2.09 -9.80
CA LEU A 277 -2.39 -3.38 -10.47
C LEU A 277 -3.31 -3.33 -11.70
N GLN A 278 -4.43 -2.57 -11.64
CA GLN A 278 -5.38 -2.52 -12.74
C GLN A 278 -4.86 -1.65 -13.90
N LEU A 279 -4.18 -0.54 -13.58
CA LEU A 279 -3.57 0.33 -14.58
C LEU A 279 -2.41 -0.38 -15.27
N ASP A 280 -1.58 -1.10 -14.50
CA ASP A 280 -0.50 -1.92 -15.05
C ASP A 280 -1.01 -3.04 -15.96
N ALA A 281 -2.15 -3.64 -15.62
CA ALA A 281 -2.79 -4.61 -16.50
C ALA A 281 -3.26 -3.98 -17.83
N ALA A 282 -3.82 -2.77 -17.77
CA ALA A 282 -4.22 -2.04 -18.98
C ALA A 282 -3.00 -1.61 -19.82
N LEU A 283 -1.91 -1.18 -19.18
CA LEU A 283 -0.65 -0.87 -19.88
C LEU A 283 -0.02 -2.10 -20.53
N ALA A 284 -0.10 -3.26 -19.90
CA ALA A 284 0.39 -4.52 -20.47
C ALA A 284 -0.32 -4.92 -21.77
N GLU A 285 -1.56 -4.44 -22.00
CA GLU A 285 -2.30 -4.64 -23.25
C GLU A 285 -1.93 -3.63 -24.34
N ARG A 286 -1.36 -2.46 -23.96
CA ARG A 286 -1.13 -1.33 -24.88
C ARG A 286 0.33 -1.06 -25.20
N VAL A 287 1.25 -1.38 -24.27
CA VAL A 287 2.69 -1.15 -24.43
C VAL A 287 3.39 -2.45 -24.77
N GLU A 288 4.00 -2.50 -25.92
CA GLU A 288 4.69 -3.69 -26.40
C GLU A 288 6.12 -3.80 -25.84
N GLY A 289 6.57 -5.03 -25.61
CA GLY A 289 7.97 -5.33 -25.29
C GLY A 289 8.29 -5.37 -23.80
N ILE A 290 7.30 -5.21 -22.91
CA ILE A 290 7.45 -5.46 -21.47
C ILE A 290 7.22 -6.96 -21.20
N ASP A 291 8.18 -7.62 -20.55
CA ASP A 291 8.07 -9.05 -20.19
C ASP A 291 7.43 -9.24 -18.81
N LEU A 292 7.76 -8.36 -17.85
CA LEU A 292 7.32 -8.43 -16.47
C LEU A 292 7.02 -7.02 -15.93
N ILE A 293 5.93 -6.87 -15.19
CA ILE A 293 5.63 -5.69 -14.39
C ILE A 293 5.68 -6.07 -12.91
N LEU A 294 6.44 -5.32 -12.14
CA LEU A 294 6.42 -5.34 -10.67
C LEU A 294 5.56 -4.15 -10.21
N SER A 295 4.37 -4.44 -9.71
CA SER A 295 3.31 -3.45 -9.49
C SER A 295 3.18 -3.08 -8.01
N GLY A 296 3.19 -1.78 -7.70
CA GLY A 296 2.93 -1.18 -6.38
C GLY A 296 1.60 -0.42 -6.32
N HIS A 297 1.46 0.50 -5.35
CA HIS A 297 0.38 1.45 -5.14
C HIS A 297 -0.95 0.86 -4.61
N THR A 298 -1.44 -0.23 -5.18
CA THR A 298 -2.76 -0.79 -4.78
C THR A 298 -2.70 -1.67 -3.54
N HIS A 299 -1.49 -1.92 -3.00
CA HIS A 299 -1.23 -2.76 -1.83
C HIS A 299 -1.66 -4.22 -2.02
N ASP A 300 -1.77 -4.65 -3.26
CA ASP A 300 -2.14 -6.02 -3.60
C ASP A 300 -0.96 -6.97 -3.41
N LEU A 301 -1.27 -8.24 -3.19
CA LEU A 301 -0.33 -9.33 -3.16
C LEU A 301 -0.77 -10.40 -4.16
N THR A 302 0.10 -10.72 -5.12
CA THR A 302 -0.15 -11.77 -6.10
C THR A 302 0.80 -12.95 -5.88
N PRO A 303 0.39 -14.00 -5.14
CA PRO A 303 1.22 -15.19 -4.92
C PRO A 303 1.59 -15.93 -6.21
N LEU A 304 0.76 -15.76 -7.22
CA LEU A 304 0.99 -16.26 -8.57
C LEU A 304 1.03 -15.08 -9.53
N PRO A 305 1.94 -15.09 -10.51
CA PRO A 305 2.01 -14.02 -11.49
C PRO A 305 0.72 -13.99 -12.33
N TRP A 306 0.14 -12.79 -12.47
CA TRP A 306 -1.00 -12.59 -13.35
C TRP A 306 -0.51 -12.35 -14.77
N ARG A 307 -1.03 -13.11 -15.73
CA ARG A 307 -0.65 -12.95 -17.12
C ARG A 307 -1.67 -12.13 -17.90
N VAL A 308 -1.21 -11.04 -18.50
CA VAL A 308 -1.99 -10.18 -19.38
C VAL A 308 -1.28 -10.13 -20.74
N GLY A 309 -1.90 -10.69 -21.76
CA GLY A 309 -1.25 -10.83 -23.06
C GLY A 309 0.07 -11.61 -22.99
N LYS A 310 1.18 -10.95 -23.35
CA LYS A 310 2.53 -11.50 -23.27
C LYS A 310 3.26 -11.13 -21.98
N THR A 311 2.73 -10.23 -21.18
CA THR A 311 3.36 -9.65 -20.00
C THR A 311 2.91 -10.38 -18.73
N TRP A 312 3.85 -10.63 -17.82
CA TRP A 312 3.58 -11.09 -16.47
C TRP A 312 3.45 -9.89 -15.53
N ILE A 313 2.56 -9.96 -14.53
CA ILE A 313 2.39 -8.93 -13.51
C ILE A 313 2.49 -9.58 -12.13
N VAL A 314 3.27 -8.97 -11.25
CA VAL A 314 3.46 -9.38 -9.86
C VAL A 314 3.30 -8.16 -8.96
N ALA A 315 2.41 -8.24 -7.98
CA ALA A 315 2.18 -7.18 -7.01
C ALA A 315 2.92 -7.45 -5.68
N GLY A 316 3.52 -6.41 -5.10
CA GLY A 316 4.53 -6.47 -4.06
C GLY A 316 4.03 -6.48 -2.62
N ALA A 317 2.70 -6.51 -2.38
CA ALA A 317 2.12 -6.29 -1.06
C ALA A 317 2.30 -4.84 -0.54
N SER A 318 2.23 -4.65 0.77
CA SER A 318 2.44 -3.37 1.45
C SER A 318 2.91 -3.57 2.89
N ALA A 319 3.22 -2.47 3.58
CA ALA A 319 3.55 -2.45 5.01
C ALA A 319 4.70 -3.39 5.41
N GLY A 320 5.57 -3.76 4.46
CA GLY A 320 6.70 -4.65 4.72
C GLY A 320 6.31 -6.09 5.09
N LYS A 321 5.05 -6.49 4.90
CA LYS A 321 4.55 -7.82 5.32
C LYS A 321 5.15 -8.99 4.53
N ALA A 322 5.68 -8.73 3.34
CA ALA A 322 6.29 -9.75 2.48
C ALA A 322 7.47 -9.20 1.69
N LEU A 323 8.45 -10.06 1.43
CA LEU A 323 9.43 -9.89 0.36
C LEU A 323 9.01 -10.80 -0.81
N ILE A 324 8.96 -10.25 -2.00
CA ILE A 324 8.66 -11.03 -3.20
C ILE A 324 9.98 -11.41 -3.87
N ARG A 325 10.18 -12.70 -4.09
CA ARG A 325 11.30 -13.21 -4.88
C ARG A 325 10.79 -13.70 -6.23
N VAL A 326 11.29 -13.09 -7.31
CA VAL A 326 11.00 -13.48 -8.68
C VAL A 326 12.29 -13.96 -9.33
N ASP A 327 12.41 -15.27 -9.47
CA ASP A 327 13.54 -15.88 -10.15
C ASP A 327 13.23 -15.98 -11.66
N LEU A 328 14.15 -15.52 -12.50
CA LEU A 328 13.99 -15.42 -13.95
C LEU A 328 14.95 -16.37 -14.67
N ARG A 329 14.41 -17.21 -15.55
CA ARG A 329 15.18 -17.87 -16.58
C ARG A 329 15.09 -17.05 -17.86
N LEU A 330 16.22 -16.48 -18.26
CA LEU A 330 16.31 -15.60 -19.41
C LEU A 330 16.56 -16.38 -20.70
N ARG A 331 16.26 -15.73 -21.81
CA ARG A 331 16.61 -16.16 -23.17
C ARG A 331 16.84 -14.94 -24.04
N LYS A 332 17.43 -15.09 -25.21
CA LYS A 332 17.45 -14.02 -26.20
C LYS A 332 16.03 -13.57 -26.53
N GLY A 333 15.78 -12.27 -26.36
CA GLY A 333 14.51 -11.62 -26.64
C GLY A 333 13.41 -11.81 -25.60
N GLY A 334 13.72 -12.20 -24.34
CA GLY A 334 12.72 -12.19 -23.27
C GLY A 334 12.98 -13.15 -22.11
N ILE A 335 11.94 -13.36 -21.32
CA ILE A 335 11.89 -14.31 -20.21
C ILE A 335 11.39 -15.66 -20.73
N ALA A 336 12.21 -16.72 -20.56
CA ALA A 336 11.81 -18.08 -20.92
C ALA A 336 10.86 -18.69 -19.89
N ASN A 337 11.14 -18.46 -18.60
CA ASN A 337 10.30 -18.89 -17.49
C ASN A 337 10.56 -18.03 -16.25
N LEU A 338 9.61 -17.98 -15.32
CA LEU A 338 9.78 -17.31 -14.05
C LEU A 338 9.16 -18.11 -12.90
N ARG A 339 9.68 -17.89 -11.70
CA ARG A 339 9.12 -18.42 -10.45
C ARG A 339 8.89 -17.27 -9.48
N VAL A 340 7.69 -17.17 -8.93
CA VAL A 340 7.35 -16.20 -7.89
C VAL A 340 7.27 -16.91 -6.55
N ARG A 341 7.84 -16.30 -5.52
CA ARG A 341 7.72 -16.73 -4.13
C ARG A 341 7.38 -15.52 -3.27
N VAL A 342 6.28 -15.63 -2.55
CA VAL A 342 5.93 -14.70 -1.49
C VAL A 342 6.58 -15.19 -0.21
N LEU A 343 7.43 -14.37 0.36
CA LEU A 343 8.15 -14.66 1.60
C LEU A 343 7.57 -13.79 2.71
N PRO A 344 6.72 -14.35 3.61
CA PRO A 344 6.18 -13.61 4.73
C PRO A 344 7.30 -13.08 5.62
N VAL A 345 7.27 -11.81 5.98
CA VAL A 345 8.21 -11.25 6.95
C VAL A 345 7.65 -11.50 8.34
N LEU A 346 7.77 -12.74 8.81
CA LEU A 346 7.36 -13.17 10.15
C LEU A 346 8.47 -12.79 11.14
N ALA A 347 8.32 -11.65 11.80
CA ALA A 347 9.39 -11.03 12.59
C ALA A 347 10.00 -11.93 13.67
N GLN A 348 9.19 -12.80 14.28
CA GLN A 348 9.63 -13.72 15.36
C GLN A 348 10.36 -14.96 14.83
N HIS A 349 10.28 -15.25 13.53
CA HIS A 349 10.82 -16.47 12.90
C HIS A 349 12.04 -16.21 12.01
N LEU A 350 12.42 -14.94 11.81
CA LEU A 350 13.59 -14.55 11.05
C LEU A 350 14.79 -14.29 11.97
N PRO A 351 16.03 -14.53 11.48
CA PRO A 351 17.22 -14.15 12.23
C PRO A 351 17.29 -12.63 12.39
N LYS A 352 18.08 -12.15 13.35
CA LYS A 352 18.35 -10.73 13.52
C LYS A 352 19.49 -10.30 12.60
N ALA A 353 19.31 -9.18 11.91
CA ALA A 353 20.38 -8.46 11.23
C ALA A 353 20.97 -7.48 12.24
N GLU A 354 21.97 -7.89 13.02
CA GLU A 354 22.46 -7.17 14.20
C GLU A 354 22.89 -5.74 13.92
N ASP A 355 23.54 -5.48 12.78
CA ASP A 355 23.94 -4.16 12.34
C ASP A 355 22.75 -3.25 12.01
N VAL A 356 21.68 -3.82 11.41
CA VAL A 356 20.45 -3.09 11.12
C VAL A 356 19.65 -2.84 12.39
N GLU A 357 19.60 -3.81 13.30
CA GLU A 357 18.98 -3.62 14.62
C GLU A 357 19.69 -2.52 15.42
N ALA A 358 21.02 -2.53 15.44
CA ALA A 358 21.81 -1.48 16.09
C ALA A 358 21.59 -0.10 15.44
N PHE A 359 21.52 -0.04 14.11
CA PHE A 359 21.17 1.17 13.38
C PHE A 359 19.79 1.69 13.78
N LEU A 360 18.77 0.82 13.74
CA LEU A 360 17.39 1.19 14.10
C LEU A 360 17.30 1.65 15.54
N GLU A 361 18.00 0.97 16.47
CA GLU A 361 18.06 1.37 17.88
C GLU A 361 18.63 2.79 18.02
N ALA A 362 19.70 3.11 17.31
CA ALA A 362 20.29 4.45 17.33
C ALA A 362 19.34 5.51 16.80
N GLN A 363 18.57 5.21 15.72
CA GLN A 363 17.57 6.13 15.17
C GLN A 363 16.36 6.32 16.10
N VAL A 364 15.97 5.27 16.81
CA VAL A 364 14.78 5.27 17.68
C VAL A 364 15.06 5.85 19.06
N ALA A 365 16.27 5.67 19.59
CA ALA A 365 16.62 6.03 20.97
C ALA A 365 16.16 7.45 21.38
N PRO A 366 16.34 8.50 20.55
CA PRO A 366 15.88 9.85 20.89
C PRO A 366 14.35 9.98 20.97
N HIS A 367 13.63 9.09 20.32
CA HIS A 367 12.18 9.16 20.14
C HIS A 367 11.43 8.03 20.84
N ARG A 368 12.13 7.06 21.43
CA ARG A 368 11.55 5.82 21.99
C ARG A 368 10.43 6.07 22.97
N ALA A 369 10.66 6.92 23.96
CA ALA A 369 9.66 7.22 24.98
C ALA A 369 8.41 7.86 24.40
N HIS A 370 8.56 8.66 23.35
CA HIS A 370 7.45 9.29 22.65
C HIS A 370 6.69 8.29 21.77
N LEU A 371 7.39 7.53 20.93
CA LEU A 371 6.78 6.61 19.97
C LEU A 371 6.00 5.48 20.66
N PHE A 372 6.57 4.89 21.70
CA PHE A 372 5.97 3.72 22.37
C PHE A 372 5.18 4.09 23.63
N GLU A 373 4.86 5.37 23.83
CA GLU A 373 3.98 5.81 24.89
C GLU A 373 2.61 5.13 24.76
N PRO A 374 2.17 4.33 25.79
CA PRO A 374 0.84 3.76 25.78
C PRO A 374 -0.21 4.85 26.04
N LEU A 375 -1.18 4.98 25.16
CA LEU A 375 -2.21 6.03 25.22
C LEU A 375 -3.53 5.51 25.78
N ALA A 376 -3.96 4.33 25.35
CA ALA A 376 -5.17 3.65 25.78
C ALA A 376 -5.07 2.16 25.46
N VAL A 377 -5.98 1.35 25.97
CA VAL A 377 -6.14 -0.06 25.58
C VAL A 377 -7.39 -0.21 24.72
N THR A 378 -7.29 -0.90 23.59
CA THR A 378 -8.47 -1.25 22.80
C THR A 378 -9.09 -2.56 23.29
N GLU A 379 -10.41 -2.59 23.43
CA GLU A 379 -11.17 -3.81 23.76
C GLU A 379 -11.60 -4.57 22.50
N THR A 380 -11.60 -3.90 21.34
CA THR A 380 -12.02 -4.44 20.04
C THR A 380 -10.88 -4.33 19.03
N LEU A 381 -11.00 -5.04 17.91
CA LEU A 381 -10.03 -4.99 16.82
C LEU A 381 -10.07 -3.61 16.13
N LEU A 382 -8.93 -2.92 16.08
CA LEU A 382 -8.79 -1.71 15.27
C LEU A 382 -8.05 -2.06 13.99
N TYR A 383 -8.67 -1.81 12.83
CA TYR A 383 -8.08 -2.03 11.51
C TYR A 383 -8.41 -0.89 10.56
N LYS A 384 -7.61 -0.75 9.50
CA LYS A 384 -7.68 0.38 8.57
C LYS A 384 -8.31 0.03 7.23
N ARG A 385 -7.97 -1.12 6.61
CA ARG A 385 -8.32 -1.38 5.21
C ARG A 385 -9.70 -1.99 5.01
N ASP A 386 -10.49 -1.33 4.18
CA ASP A 386 -11.76 -1.78 3.58
C ASP A 386 -12.17 -0.71 2.56
N THR A 387 -13.04 -1.01 1.62
CA THR A 387 -13.49 0.02 0.65
C THR A 387 -14.27 1.16 1.31
N LEU A 388 -15.07 0.87 2.33
CA LEU A 388 -16.04 1.85 2.88
C LEU A 388 -15.90 2.10 4.37
N TYR A 389 -15.33 1.17 5.13
CA TYR A 389 -15.38 1.18 6.58
C TYR A 389 -14.03 0.85 7.22
N SER A 390 -13.79 1.37 8.39
CA SER A 390 -12.62 1.09 9.22
C SER A 390 -12.96 1.39 10.67
N THR A 391 -12.68 0.46 11.58
CA THR A 391 -12.88 0.69 13.02
C THR A 391 -11.97 1.80 13.53
N PHE A 392 -10.80 1.95 12.93
CA PHE A 392 -9.90 3.02 13.31
C PHE A 392 -10.41 4.39 12.86
N ASP A 393 -10.92 4.54 11.63
CA ASP A 393 -11.49 5.81 11.17
C ASP A 393 -12.76 6.17 11.94
N GLN A 394 -13.56 5.17 12.36
CA GLN A 394 -14.69 5.41 13.27
C GLN A 394 -14.19 5.97 14.61
N LEU A 395 -13.15 5.37 15.21
CA LEU A 395 -12.54 5.87 16.46
C LEU A 395 -12.06 7.32 16.31
N VAL A 396 -11.38 7.65 15.20
CA VAL A 396 -10.93 9.04 14.94
C VAL A 396 -12.12 9.99 14.84
N GLY A 397 -13.16 9.62 14.10
CA GLY A 397 -14.36 10.44 13.93
C GLY A 397 -15.12 10.66 15.23
N GLU A 398 -15.24 9.61 16.06
CA GLU A 398 -15.85 9.71 17.39
C GLU A 398 -15.03 10.59 18.32
N ALA A 399 -13.69 10.48 18.31
CA ALA A 399 -12.79 11.34 19.08
C ALA A 399 -12.91 12.80 18.66
N VAL A 400 -12.95 13.08 17.35
CA VAL A 400 -13.14 14.45 16.83
C VAL A 400 -14.47 15.04 17.32
N ARG A 401 -15.57 14.27 17.27
CA ARG A 401 -16.87 14.74 17.75
C ARG A 401 -16.94 14.88 19.28
N ALA A 402 -16.18 14.10 20.01
CA ALA A 402 -16.06 14.26 21.47
C ALA A 402 -15.29 15.54 21.85
N LEU A 403 -14.24 15.87 21.07
CA LEU A 403 -13.45 17.09 21.27
C LEU A 403 -14.13 18.36 20.74
N TYR A 404 -14.94 18.22 19.69
CA TYR A 404 -15.68 19.31 19.02
C TYR A 404 -17.15 18.90 18.84
N PRO A 405 -17.98 19.00 19.91
CA PRO A 405 -19.36 18.47 19.86
C PRO A 405 -20.27 19.17 18.84
N GLU A 406 -19.90 20.36 18.39
CA GLU A 406 -20.61 21.11 17.35
C GLU A 406 -20.37 20.56 15.92
N VAL A 407 -19.37 19.71 15.71
CA VAL A 407 -19.07 19.11 14.39
C VAL A 407 -20.17 18.11 14.04
N GLU A 408 -20.79 18.31 12.89
CA GLU A 408 -21.88 17.47 12.40
C GLU A 408 -21.37 16.30 11.58
N VAL A 409 -20.30 16.52 10.78
CA VAL A 409 -19.73 15.53 9.87
C VAL A 409 -18.21 15.50 9.96
N VAL A 410 -17.64 14.32 10.09
CA VAL A 410 -16.19 14.12 10.01
C VAL A 410 -15.87 13.32 8.75
N PHE A 411 -14.91 13.79 7.95
CA PHE A 411 -14.32 13.06 6.82
C PHE A 411 -12.92 12.60 7.17
N SER A 412 -12.68 11.30 7.10
CA SER A 412 -11.34 10.70 7.18
C SER A 412 -10.84 10.35 5.78
N PRO A 413 -9.56 10.65 5.46
CA PRO A 413 -9.00 10.32 4.16
C PRO A 413 -8.96 8.80 3.94
N ALA A 414 -9.17 8.40 2.70
CA ALA A 414 -9.29 7.00 2.30
C ALA A 414 -7.94 6.36 1.99
N VAL A 415 -6.94 6.62 2.81
CA VAL A 415 -5.60 6.02 2.65
C VAL A 415 -5.61 4.52 2.97
N ARG A 416 -4.73 3.77 2.31
CA ARG A 416 -4.64 2.31 2.43
C ARG A 416 -3.59 1.82 3.41
N TRP A 417 -2.61 2.68 3.76
CA TRP A 417 -1.60 2.34 4.78
C TRP A 417 -2.19 2.38 6.20
N GLY A 418 -1.47 1.80 7.14
CA GLY A 418 -1.86 1.74 8.53
C GLY A 418 -1.32 0.49 9.20
N THR A 419 -1.86 0.20 10.35
CA THR A 419 -1.58 -1.00 11.13
C THR A 419 -2.88 -1.58 11.69
N THR A 420 -2.80 -2.69 12.39
CA THR A 420 -3.92 -3.29 13.12
C THR A 420 -3.55 -3.41 14.58
N VAL A 421 -4.44 -3.04 15.49
CA VAL A 421 -4.26 -3.21 16.93
C VAL A 421 -5.23 -4.28 17.42
N LEU A 422 -4.68 -5.36 18.01
CA LEU A 422 -5.47 -6.50 18.47
C LEU A 422 -6.24 -6.16 19.76
N PRO A 423 -7.38 -6.82 20.02
CA PRO A 423 -8.11 -6.66 21.28
C PRO A 423 -7.21 -6.94 22.49
N GLY A 424 -7.25 -6.04 23.48
CA GLY A 424 -6.43 -6.09 24.69
C GLY A 424 -5.05 -5.44 24.56
N GLN A 425 -4.65 -4.98 23.38
CA GLN A 425 -3.37 -4.29 23.19
C GLN A 425 -3.46 -2.80 23.52
N ALA A 426 -2.32 -2.25 23.94
CA ALA A 426 -2.14 -0.82 24.08
C ALA A 426 -2.02 -0.16 22.68
N ILE A 427 -2.75 0.94 22.49
CA ILE A 427 -2.56 1.87 21.39
C ILE A 427 -1.41 2.78 21.77
N THR A 428 -0.38 2.86 20.94
CA THR A 428 0.78 3.74 21.13
C THR A 428 0.78 4.90 20.13
N ARG A 429 1.66 5.89 20.32
CA ARG A 429 1.85 6.97 19.34
C ARG A 429 2.35 6.42 18.00
N ASP A 430 3.19 5.40 18.00
CA ASP A 430 3.65 4.76 16.76
C ASP A 430 2.48 4.20 15.95
N HIS A 431 1.50 3.56 16.61
CA HIS A 431 0.25 3.18 15.95
C HIS A 431 -0.48 4.38 15.35
N LEU A 432 -0.55 5.52 16.07
CA LEU A 432 -1.21 6.72 15.54
C LEU A 432 -0.46 7.27 14.31
N TYR A 433 0.85 7.31 14.33
CA TYR A 433 1.65 7.74 13.18
C TYR A 433 1.49 6.80 11.98
N ALA A 434 1.43 5.48 12.21
CA ALA A 434 1.17 4.51 11.15
C ALA A 434 -0.17 4.74 10.44
N TYR A 435 -1.17 5.32 11.12
CA TYR A 435 -2.46 5.68 10.53
C TYR A 435 -2.54 7.11 10.01
N LEU A 436 -1.99 8.05 10.78
CA LEU A 436 -2.24 9.49 10.68
C LEU A 436 -0.96 10.28 10.39
N GLY A 437 0.16 9.58 10.09
CA GLY A 437 1.49 10.16 9.87
C GLY A 437 1.60 10.93 8.55
N PHE A 438 0.65 11.80 8.27
CA PHE A 438 0.73 12.74 7.15
C PHE A 438 1.76 13.82 7.44
N THR A 439 2.38 14.36 6.41
CA THR A 439 3.23 15.56 6.52
C THR A 439 2.42 16.85 6.61
N TYR A 440 1.09 16.76 6.43
CA TYR A 440 0.10 17.83 6.58
C TYR A 440 -1.10 17.31 7.41
N PRO A 441 -0.88 17.08 8.73
CA PRO A 441 -1.81 16.34 9.59
C PRO A 441 -2.91 17.17 10.22
N GLU A 442 -3.01 18.47 9.93
CA GLU A 442 -3.90 19.40 10.60
C GLU A 442 -5.36 19.03 10.43
N LEU A 443 -6.10 19.02 11.54
CA LEU A 443 -7.56 18.95 11.54
C LEU A 443 -8.13 20.34 11.27
N TYR A 444 -8.87 20.46 10.18
CA TYR A 444 -9.59 21.68 9.81
C TYR A 444 -11.07 21.55 10.13
N LEU A 445 -11.66 22.65 10.65
CA LEU A 445 -13.10 22.81 10.80
C LEU A 445 -13.57 23.86 9.80
N PHE A 446 -14.59 23.55 9.01
CA PHE A 446 -15.08 24.41 7.95
C PHE A 446 -16.54 24.09 7.62
N TYR A 447 -17.21 25.00 6.94
CA TYR A 447 -18.60 24.84 6.54
C TYR A 447 -18.72 24.40 5.10
N LEU A 448 -19.51 23.35 4.86
CA LEU A 448 -19.95 22.93 3.52
C LEU A 448 -21.48 23.01 3.44
N ARG A 449 -22.02 23.38 2.27
CA ARG A 449 -23.43 23.17 1.98
C ARG A 449 -23.71 21.69 1.72
N GLY A 450 -24.97 21.27 1.93
CA GLY A 450 -25.34 19.88 1.69
C GLY A 450 -25.06 19.43 0.24
N GLU A 451 -25.32 20.29 -0.75
CA GLU A 451 -24.96 20.01 -2.15
C GLU A 451 -23.46 19.75 -2.36
N GLN A 452 -22.59 20.51 -1.66
CA GLN A 452 -21.13 20.32 -1.74
C GLN A 452 -20.71 18.99 -1.10
N ILE A 453 -21.33 18.61 0.04
CA ILE A 453 -21.09 17.29 0.67
C ILE A 453 -21.44 16.16 -0.31
N LYS A 454 -22.59 16.25 -0.98
CA LYS A 454 -22.99 15.26 -1.98
C LYS A 454 -21.98 15.20 -3.14
N ASN A 455 -21.59 16.36 -3.68
CA ASN A 455 -20.66 16.45 -4.80
C ASN A 455 -19.29 15.84 -4.47
N VAL A 456 -18.78 16.07 -3.26
CA VAL A 456 -17.53 15.45 -2.77
C VAL A 456 -17.65 13.93 -2.73
N LEU A 457 -18.76 13.40 -2.21
CA LEU A 457 -18.95 11.93 -2.18
C LEU A 457 -19.11 11.34 -3.58
N GLU A 458 -19.78 12.03 -4.50
CA GLU A 458 -19.91 11.60 -5.91
C GLU A 458 -18.57 11.62 -6.64
N ASP A 459 -17.72 12.62 -6.40
CA ASP A 459 -16.37 12.71 -6.96
C ASP A 459 -15.49 11.54 -6.48
N ILE A 460 -15.48 11.28 -5.17
CA ILE A 460 -14.78 10.14 -4.58
C ILE A 460 -15.30 8.81 -5.16
N ALA A 461 -16.62 8.64 -5.23
CA ALA A 461 -17.22 7.44 -5.80
C ALA A 461 -16.89 7.27 -7.30
N SER A 462 -16.77 8.38 -8.03
CA SER A 462 -16.40 8.37 -9.45
C SER A 462 -14.95 7.93 -9.64
N ASN A 463 -14.03 8.35 -8.78
CA ASN A 463 -12.65 7.87 -8.78
C ASN A 463 -12.58 6.36 -8.48
N VAL A 464 -13.25 5.91 -7.42
CA VAL A 464 -13.12 4.51 -6.94
C VAL A 464 -13.83 3.52 -7.87
N PHE A 465 -15.00 3.89 -8.43
CA PHE A 465 -15.86 2.99 -9.17
C PHE A 465 -15.87 3.23 -10.69
N THR A 466 -14.93 3.99 -11.22
CA THR A 466 -14.74 4.02 -12.67
C THR A 466 -14.26 2.66 -13.19
N PRO A 467 -14.85 2.15 -14.29
CA PRO A 467 -14.40 0.89 -14.89
C PRO A 467 -13.09 1.03 -15.68
N ASP A 468 -12.69 2.26 -16.03
CA ASP A 468 -11.46 2.55 -16.77
C ASP A 468 -10.31 2.82 -15.80
N PRO A 469 -9.28 1.94 -15.73
CA PRO A 469 -8.16 2.09 -14.83
C PRO A 469 -7.35 3.39 -15.02
N PHE A 470 -7.42 3.99 -16.22
CA PHE A 470 -6.75 5.27 -16.51
C PHE A 470 -7.36 6.47 -15.78
N TYR A 471 -8.54 6.32 -15.21
CA TYR A 471 -9.19 7.35 -14.39
C TYR A 471 -9.25 6.99 -12.90
N GLN A 472 -8.72 5.84 -12.51
CA GLN A 472 -8.61 5.44 -11.09
C GLN A 472 -7.34 6.05 -10.48
N GLN A 473 -7.53 7.02 -9.61
CA GLN A 473 -6.42 7.69 -8.90
C GLN A 473 -6.05 6.99 -7.58
N GLY A 474 -6.53 5.78 -7.36
CA GLY A 474 -6.28 5.02 -6.13
C GLY A 474 -7.10 5.50 -4.93
N GLY A 475 -6.77 4.96 -3.75
CA GLY A 475 -7.52 5.18 -2.51
C GLY A 475 -8.80 4.33 -2.42
N ASP A 476 -9.47 4.44 -1.29
CA ASP A 476 -10.78 3.86 -1.02
C ASP A 476 -11.83 4.99 -0.92
N VAL A 477 -13.07 4.71 -0.54
CA VAL A 477 -14.06 5.74 -0.27
C VAL A 477 -13.74 6.41 1.07
N SER A 478 -13.74 7.74 1.14
CA SER A 478 -13.55 8.47 2.40
C SER A 478 -14.55 8.02 3.46
N ARG A 479 -14.05 7.69 4.65
CA ARG A 479 -14.91 7.28 5.77
C ARG A 479 -15.51 8.50 6.39
N THR A 480 -16.75 8.39 6.82
CA THR A 480 -17.47 9.50 7.42
C THR A 480 -18.10 9.11 8.74
N VAL A 481 -18.13 10.05 9.69
CA VAL A 481 -18.93 9.95 10.90
C VAL A 481 -19.94 11.10 10.90
N GLY A 482 -21.19 10.79 11.27
CA GLY A 482 -22.29 11.75 11.21
C GLY A 482 -23.07 11.76 9.90
N LEU A 483 -22.58 11.06 8.86
CA LEU A 483 -23.30 10.84 7.59
C LEU A 483 -23.80 9.39 7.49
N ARG A 484 -24.99 9.21 6.88
CA ARG A 484 -25.48 7.93 6.36
C ARG A 484 -25.92 8.11 4.92
N TYR A 485 -25.65 7.12 4.06
CA TYR A 485 -26.07 7.18 2.66
C TYR A 485 -26.12 5.79 2.00
N ALA A 486 -26.81 5.72 0.87
CA ALA A 486 -26.76 4.56 -0.03
C ALA A 486 -25.76 4.84 -1.15
N LEU A 487 -24.94 3.84 -1.48
CA LEU A 487 -23.96 3.85 -2.57
C LEU A 487 -24.33 2.80 -3.60
N ASP A 488 -24.51 3.23 -4.86
CA ASP A 488 -24.66 2.36 -6.02
C ASP A 488 -23.36 2.43 -6.86
N PRO A 489 -22.45 1.44 -6.74
CA PRO A 489 -21.17 1.48 -7.44
C PRO A 489 -21.30 1.38 -8.95
N ASP A 490 -22.44 0.86 -9.47
CA ASP A 490 -22.69 0.65 -10.89
C ASP A 490 -23.51 1.78 -11.54
N ALA A 491 -24.00 2.74 -10.76
CA ALA A 491 -24.71 3.89 -11.29
C ALA A 491 -23.78 4.83 -12.08
N PRO A 492 -24.33 5.63 -13.01
CA PRO A 492 -23.56 6.67 -13.69
C PRO A 492 -22.91 7.65 -12.73
N THR A 493 -21.80 8.27 -13.17
CA THR A 493 -21.13 9.36 -12.46
C THR A 493 -22.14 10.45 -12.06
N GLY A 494 -22.08 10.92 -10.82
CA GLY A 494 -22.98 11.93 -10.25
C GLY A 494 -24.34 11.38 -9.76
N SER A 495 -24.56 10.04 -9.84
CA SER A 495 -25.81 9.39 -9.41
C SER A 495 -25.57 8.19 -8.51
N ARG A 496 -24.34 8.03 -8.00
CA ARG A 496 -23.94 6.90 -7.14
C ARG A 496 -24.35 7.05 -5.70
N ILE A 497 -24.47 8.29 -5.21
CA ILE A 497 -24.75 8.60 -3.81
C ILE A 497 -26.22 9.02 -3.66
N ARG A 498 -26.96 8.29 -2.84
CA ARG A 498 -28.41 8.48 -2.60
C ARG A 498 -28.73 8.45 -1.12
N ASP A 499 -29.92 8.93 -0.78
CA ASP A 499 -30.50 8.85 0.57
C ASP A 499 -29.54 9.38 1.66
N LEU A 500 -28.93 10.56 1.42
CA LEU A 500 -28.00 11.14 2.38
C LEU A 500 -28.73 11.69 3.59
N GLU A 501 -28.22 11.32 4.76
CA GLU A 501 -28.67 11.81 6.05
C GLU A 501 -27.49 12.36 6.86
N VAL A 502 -27.71 13.46 7.57
CA VAL A 502 -26.80 13.98 8.59
C VAL A 502 -27.44 13.80 9.96
N ASN A 503 -26.80 13.04 10.85
CA ASN A 503 -27.31 12.75 12.20
C ASN A 503 -28.79 12.26 12.19
N GLY A 504 -29.13 11.37 11.25
CA GLY A 504 -30.45 10.75 11.11
C GLY A 504 -31.53 11.64 10.50
N ARG A 505 -31.17 12.79 9.92
CA ARG A 505 -32.09 13.69 9.21
C ARG A 505 -31.67 13.78 7.73
N PRO A 506 -32.62 13.79 6.79
CA PRO A 506 -32.29 13.99 5.39
C PRO A 506 -31.41 15.23 5.17
N LEU A 507 -30.40 15.09 4.31
CA LEU A 507 -29.52 16.18 3.96
C LEU A 507 -30.30 17.29 3.25
N ASP A 508 -30.23 18.50 3.78
CA ASP A 508 -30.74 19.71 3.11
C ASP A 508 -29.63 20.28 2.22
N PRO A 509 -29.79 20.30 0.88
CA PRO A 509 -28.76 20.77 -0.06
C PRO A 509 -28.30 22.21 0.20
N GLY A 510 -29.24 23.09 0.67
CA GLY A 510 -28.94 24.50 0.89
C GLY A 510 -28.35 24.81 2.26
N ARG A 511 -28.51 23.90 3.23
CA ARG A 511 -28.04 24.11 4.61
C ARG A 511 -26.53 24.03 4.70
N ARG A 512 -25.92 24.87 5.52
CA ARG A 512 -24.49 24.79 5.91
C ARG A 512 -24.32 23.80 7.06
N TYR A 513 -23.38 22.89 6.92
CA TYR A 513 -22.99 21.91 7.92
C TYR A 513 -21.57 22.17 8.37
N LEU A 514 -21.29 22.08 9.67
CA LEU A 514 -19.93 22.14 10.18
C LEU A 514 -19.25 20.79 9.98
N VAL A 515 -18.19 20.80 9.19
CA VAL A 515 -17.42 19.63 8.77
C VAL A 515 -16.03 19.67 9.37
N ALA A 516 -15.49 18.50 9.74
CA ALA A 516 -14.11 18.31 10.11
C ALA A 516 -13.42 17.39 9.10
N SER A 517 -12.16 17.71 8.72
CA SER A 517 -11.32 16.85 7.86
C SER A 517 -9.84 17.09 8.09
N TYR A 518 -9.02 16.10 7.76
CA TYR A 518 -7.56 16.13 7.90
C TYR A 518 -6.89 15.34 6.75
N GLY A 519 -5.58 15.50 6.57
CA GLY A 519 -4.77 14.70 5.63
C GLY A 519 -5.21 14.79 4.17
N GLY A 520 -5.81 15.92 3.77
CA GLY A 520 -6.30 16.13 2.42
C GLY A 520 -6.50 17.61 2.10
N ARG A 521 -7.31 17.90 1.07
CA ARG A 521 -7.57 19.26 0.58
C ARG A 521 -9.05 19.65 0.67
N LEU A 522 -9.88 18.85 1.33
CA LEU A 522 -11.33 19.06 1.39
C LEU A 522 -11.72 20.42 1.98
N GLN A 523 -10.95 20.94 2.93
CA GLN A 523 -11.14 22.28 3.52
C GLN A 523 -11.11 23.42 2.50
N ARG A 524 -10.49 23.22 1.34
CA ARG A 524 -10.47 24.22 0.24
C ARG A 524 -11.82 24.40 -0.45
N ALA A 525 -12.72 23.42 -0.32
CA ALA A 525 -14.05 23.47 -0.89
C ALA A 525 -15.06 24.24 -0.02
N GLY A 526 -14.69 24.60 1.23
CA GLY A 526 -15.55 25.21 2.22
C GLY A 526 -15.03 26.52 2.78
N GLU A 527 -15.81 27.09 3.69
CA GLU A 527 -15.47 28.29 4.43
C GLU A 527 -14.96 27.94 5.82
N ALA A 528 -13.72 28.34 6.15
CA ALA A 528 -13.10 28.04 7.44
C ALA A 528 -13.97 28.49 8.62
N LYS A 529 -14.04 27.68 9.69
CA LYS A 529 -14.70 28.05 10.92
C LYS A 529 -13.91 29.16 11.61
N PRO A 530 -14.52 30.36 11.88
CA PRO A 530 -13.82 31.41 12.59
C PRO A 530 -13.36 30.96 13.99
N GLY A 531 -12.14 31.36 14.36
CA GLY A 531 -11.59 31.08 15.70
C GLY A 531 -11.10 29.63 15.88
N HIS A 532 -11.12 28.78 14.85
CA HIS A 532 -10.51 27.47 14.91
C HIS A 532 -9.03 27.56 14.50
N GLU A 533 -8.16 27.07 15.37
CA GLU A 533 -6.74 26.88 15.09
C GLU A 533 -6.48 25.40 14.76
N PRO A 534 -6.05 25.07 13.53
CA PRO A 534 -5.77 23.69 13.14
C PRO A 534 -4.65 23.07 13.99
N LYS A 535 -4.84 21.81 14.42
CA LYS A 535 -3.86 21.03 15.17
C LYS A 535 -3.68 19.67 14.53
N PRO A 536 -2.49 19.05 14.68
CA PRO A 536 -2.26 17.71 14.16
C PRO A 536 -3.25 16.69 14.71
N ILE A 537 -3.91 15.95 13.84
CA ILE A 537 -4.94 14.97 14.22
C ILE A 537 -4.43 13.90 15.18
N TYR A 538 -3.19 13.46 15.00
CA TYR A 538 -2.58 12.44 15.86
C TYR A 538 -2.35 12.97 17.29
N GLU A 539 -2.10 14.29 17.50
CA GLU A 539 -2.00 14.87 18.84
C GLU A 539 -3.37 14.98 19.51
N LEU A 540 -4.39 15.38 18.76
CA LEU A 540 -5.77 15.43 19.24
C LEU A 540 -6.25 14.04 19.65
N LEU A 541 -6.00 13.03 18.82
CA LEU A 541 -6.37 11.65 19.12
C LEU A 541 -5.58 11.10 20.32
N ALA A 542 -4.28 11.40 20.42
CA ALA A 542 -3.48 11.01 21.58
C ALA A 542 -4.02 11.58 22.90
N ALA A 543 -4.39 12.86 22.91
CA ALA A 543 -4.98 13.51 24.07
C ALA A 543 -6.33 12.87 24.45
N TYR A 544 -7.19 12.60 23.46
CA TYR A 544 -8.47 11.91 23.67
C TYR A 544 -8.25 10.51 24.25
N LEU A 545 -7.40 9.69 23.65
CA LEU A 545 -7.11 8.32 24.11
C LEU A 545 -6.61 8.28 25.55
N LYS A 546 -5.71 9.19 25.93
CA LYS A 546 -5.23 9.32 27.31
C LYS A 546 -6.36 9.67 28.28
N SER A 547 -7.30 10.51 27.87
CA SER A 547 -8.41 10.93 28.72
C SER A 547 -9.41 9.79 29.01
N VAL A 548 -9.60 8.88 28.04
CA VAL A 548 -10.55 7.77 28.19
C VAL A 548 -9.89 6.48 28.70
N GLY A 549 -8.58 6.28 28.44
CA GLY A 549 -7.78 5.13 28.90
C GLY A 549 -8.15 3.78 28.28
N ARG A 550 -9.39 3.59 27.87
CA ARG A 550 -9.91 2.40 27.18
C ARG A 550 -10.87 2.80 26.08
N VAL A 551 -10.82 2.07 24.96
CA VAL A 551 -11.73 2.29 23.84
C VAL A 551 -12.37 0.97 23.41
N ARG A 552 -13.66 1.06 23.08
CA ARG A 552 -14.43 -0.04 22.49
C ARG A 552 -15.19 0.49 21.29
N VAL A 553 -14.70 0.15 20.11
CA VAL A 553 -15.34 0.54 18.84
C VAL A 553 -16.27 -0.60 18.41
N LEU A 554 -17.56 -0.37 18.50
CA LEU A 554 -18.57 -1.26 17.94
C LEU A 554 -18.81 -0.83 16.49
N PRO A 555 -18.69 -1.74 15.51
CA PRO A 555 -18.89 -1.36 14.12
C PRO A 555 -20.25 -0.76 13.86
N GLU A 556 -20.26 0.46 13.36
CA GLU A 556 -21.46 1.16 12.93
C GLU A 556 -21.36 1.53 11.44
N PRO A 557 -21.70 0.57 10.52
CA PRO A 557 -21.63 0.84 9.10
C PRO A 557 -22.66 1.92 8.74
N ASN A 558 -22.17 2.98 8.11
CA ASN A 558 -22.98 4.14 7.74
C ASN A 558 -23.26 4.22 6.23
N VAL A 559 -22.78 3.24 5.46
CA VAL A 559 -23.00 3.15 4.01
C VAL A 559 -23.76 1.87 3.65
N LYS A 560 -24.89 2.02 3.00
CA LYS A 560 -25.65 0.89 2.41
C LYS A 560 -25.23 0.73 0.95
N VAL A 561 -24.61 -0.39 0.61
CA VAL A 561 -24.21 -0.68 -0.77
C VAL A 561 -25.38 -1.31 -1.52
N LEU A 562 -25.74 -0.73 -2.66
CA LEU A 562 -26.82 -1.21 -3.50
C LEU A 562 -26.27 -2.23 -4.51
N GLY A 563 -27.01 -3.31 -4.75
CA GLY A 563 -26.66 -4.33 -5.75
C GLY A 563 -25.40 -5.16 -5.44
N ARG A 564 -24.84 -5.03 -4.24
CA ARG A 564 -23.65 -5.78 -3.79
C ARG A 564 -23.84 -6.34 -2.40
N ASN A 565 -23.21 -7.48 -2.13
CA ASN A 565 -23.13 -8.03 -0.79
C ASN A 565 -21.92 -7.41 -0.06
N TYR A 566 -22.19 -6.36 0.71
CA TYR A 566 -21.22 -5.73 1.59
C TYR A 566 -21.56 -6.07 3.03
N ARG A 567 -20.63 -6.68 3.75
CA ARG A 567 -20.81 -7.05 5.15
C ARG A 567 -19.50 -6.80 5.92
N LEU A 568 -19.63 -6.25 7.11
CA LEU A 568 -18.51 -6.19 8.03
C LEU A 568 -18.25 -7.59 8.60
N PRO A 569 -16.97 -7.96 8.80
CA PRO A 569 -16.63 -9.27 9.34
C PRO A 569 -17.06 -9.40 10.80
N GLU A 570 -17.47 -10.61 11.21
CA GLU A 570 -17.78 -10.96 12.59
C GLU A 570 -16.53 -11.00 13.50
N VAL A 571 -15.35 -10.70 12.98
CA VAL A 571 -14.02 -10.78 13.66
C VAL A 571 -13.87 -9.81 14.83
N MET A 572 -14.94 -9.15 15.22
CA MET A 572 -14.93 -7.95 16.07
C MET A 572 -15.39 -8.19 17.51
N GLY A 573 -15.77 -9.41 17.83
CA GLY A 573 -16.26 -9.78 19.14
C GLY A 573 -15.23 -10.39 20.05
#